data_a209e72256e518c7a317a3234382c185
#
_entry.id   a209e72256e518c7a317a3234382c185
#
_cell.length_a   1.000
_cell.length_b   1.000
_cell.length_c   1.000
_cell.angle_alpha   90.00
_cell.angle_beta   90.00
_cell.angle_gamma   90.00
#
_symmetry.space_group_name_H-M   'P 1'
#
loop_
_entity.id
_entity.type
_entity.pdbx_description
1 polymer ?
#
loop_
_entity_poly.entity_id
_entity_poly.type
_entity_poly.pdbx_seq_one_letter_code
_entity_poly.pdbx_strand_id
1 'polypeptide(L)'
;MINTLTSLRFIFAIMVFGAHCYVIDNVFNTHFFKEGFVGVSFFFVLRGFIIAYNYQEKLKDNKIDKRSFWVARIARIYPLHWLTLFIAAILGSYVIASGTLDWLKHFLASLTLTNAYIPKADYFFSFNSPSWSLCCEQLFYICFPFLIPLAKNYKYLLSVFGIVAILMVVGMYFTPEDEIKGFWYVNPITRFPDFIVGMLLFQLYERLKNKNITALQGSIIEISSIILFLIFYLYAADIPKVYRYSCYYWLPVAVILISFSLQKGIFSRILSNRFLVII
;
A
#
# COMPACT_ATOMS: atom_id res chain seq x y z
N MET A 1 1.27 -16.27 -11.52
CA MET A 1 0.67 -15.31 -10.57
C MET A 1 0.55 -16.02 -9.22
N ILE A 2 0.75 -15.36 -8.10
CA ILE A 2 0.62 -15.96 -6.77
C ILE A 2 -0.85 -15.80 -6.36
N ASN A 3 -1.66 -16.86 -6.56
CA ASN A 3 -3.11 -16.81 -6.42
C ASN A 3 -3.58 -16.43 -5.02
N THR A 4 -2.90 -16.90 -3.98
CA THR A 4 -3.18 -16.57 -2.57
C THR A 4 -3.19 -15.08 -2.29
N LEU A 5 -2.29 -14.32 -2.95
CA LEU A 5 -2.22 -12.88 -2.77
C LEU A 5 -3.42 -12.15 -3.38
N THR A 6 -4.07 -12.74 -4.38
CA THR A 6 -5.32 -12.19 -4.96
C THR A 6 -6.47 -12.30 -3.95
N SER A 7 -6.61 -13.45 -3.30
CA SER A 7 -7.66 -13.65 -2.27
C SER A 7 -7.39 -12.79 -1.01
N LEU A 8 -6.13 -12.62 -0.60
CA LEU A 8 -5.80 -11.72 0.50
C LEU A 8 -6.17 -10.26 0.17
N ARG A 9 -5.98 -9.83 -1.09
CA ARG A 9 -6.41 -8.48 -1.52
C ARG A 9 -7.89 -8.24 -1.27
N PHE A 10 -8.73 -9.25 -1.50
CA PHE A 10 -10.17 -9.12 -1.28
C PHE A 10 -10.48 -8.85 0.20
N ILE A 11 -9.84 -9.58 1.13
CA ILE A 11 -10.05 -9.40 2.58
C ILE A 11 -9.67 -7.96 3.00
N PHE A 12 -8.48 -7.50 2.61
CA PHE A 12 -8.04 -6.15 2.94
C PHE A 12 -8.83 -5.06 2.21
N ALA A 13 -9.34 -5.34 0.99
CA ALA A 13 -10.23 -4.43 0.29
C ALA A 13 -11.55 -4.23 1.01
N ILE A 14 -12.16 -5.30 1.57
CA ILE A 14 -13.37 -5.21 2.40
C ILE A 14 -13.11 -4.35 3.64
N MET A 15 -11.97 -4.51 4.30
CA MET A 15 -11.60 -3.67 5.46
C MET A 15 -11.53 -2.18 5.08
N VAL A 16 -10.86 -1.86 3.96
CA VAL A 16 -10.76 -0.48 3.47
C VAL A 16 -12.13 0.06 3.05
N PHE A 17 -12.90 -0.72 2.32
CA PHE A 17 -14.25 -0.34 1.89
C PHE A 17 -15.15 -0.02 3.07
N GLY A 18 -15.25 -0.93 4.04
CA GLY A 18 -16.08 -0.74 5.22
C GLY A 18 -15.63 0.44 6.10
N ALA A 19 -14.33 0.74 6.13
CA ALA A 19 -13.80 1.93 6.80
C ALA A 19 -14.32 3.25 6.20
N HIS A 20 -14.81 3.25 4.96
CA HIS A 20 -15.43 4.42 4.32
C HIS A 20 -16.97 4.39 4.42
N CYS A 21 -17.55 3.25 4.78
CA CYS A 21 -19.02 3.08 4.84
C CYS A 21 -19.61 3.33 6.23
N TYR A 22 -18.83 3.68 7.24
CA TYR A 22 -19.32 3.89 8.62
C TYR A 22 -20.40 4.99 8.73
N VAL A 23 -20.45 5.91 7.77
CA VAL A 23 -21.46 6.99 7.71
C VAL A 23 -22.80 6.44 7.22
N ILE A 24 -22.81 5.32 6.50
CA ILE A 24 -24.00 4.73 5.88
C ILE A 24 -24.75 3.87 6.88
N ASP A 25 -24.03 3.02 7.65
CA ASP A 25 -24.62 2.08 8.58
C ASP A 25 -23.70 1.81 9.77
N ASN A 26 -24.29 1.67 10.96
CA ASN A 26 -23.59 1.30 12.19
C ASN A 26 -22.92 -0.08 12.16
N VAL A 27 -23.33 -0.98 11.28
CA VAL A 27 -22.65 -2.26 11.02
C VAL A 27 -21.18 -2.06 10.70
N PHE A 28 -20.82 -0.96 10.04
CA PHE A 28 -19.44 -0.62 9.72
C PHE A 28 -18.68 0.08 10.87
N ASN A 29 -19.32 0.35 11.99
CA ASN A 29 -18.71 0.99 13.17
C ASN A 29 -18.02 -0.02 14.11
N THR A 30 -17.59 -1.16 13.59
CA THR A 30 -16.87 -2.19 14.33
C THR A 30 -15.37 -1.94 14.34
N HIS A 31 -14.65 -2.53 15.28
CA HIS A 31 -13.18 -2.48 15.33
C HIS A 31 -12.56 -2.95 14.01
N PHE A 32 -13.15 -3.96 13.36
CA PHE A 32 -12.69 -4.49 12.08
C PHE A 32 -12.60 -3.41 10.98
N PHE A 33 -13.59 -2.57 10.86
CA PHE A 33 -13.61 -1.52 9.85
C PHE A 33 -12.88 -0.25 10.29
N LYS A 34 -12.88 0.07 11.60
CA LYS A 34 -12.12 1.22 12.13
C LYS A 34 -10.62 1.12 11.89
N GLU A 35 -10.06 -0.09 11.89
CA GLU A 35 -8.67 -0.37 11.55
C GLU A 35 -8.44 -0.58 10.03
N GLY A 36 -9.43 -0.31 9.17
CA GLY A 36 -9.35 -0.55 7.73
C GLY A 36 -8.18 0.12 7.01
N PHE A 37 -7.57 1.15 7.62
CA PHE A 37 -6.35 1.76 7.09
C PHE A 37 -5.14 0.79 7.08
N VAL A 38 -5.15 -0.30 7.84
CA VAL A 38 -4.14 -1.37 7.72
C VAL A 38 -4.15 -1.98 6.33
N GLY A 39 -5.34 -2.05 5.69
CA GLY A 39 -5.47 -2.52 4.31
C GLY A 39 -4.70 -1.64 3.33
N VAL A 40 -4.61 -0.34 3.55
CA VAL A 40 -3.79 0.56 2.72
C VAL A 40 -2.30 0.21 2.85
N SER A 41 -1.80 0.02 4.07
CA SER A 41 -0.42 -0.44 4.29
C SER A 41 -0.15 -1.79 3.62
N PHE A 42 -1.09 -2.74 3.75
CA PHE A 42 -1.01 -4.01 3.02
C PHE A 42 -0.90 -3.80 1.51
N PHE A 43 -1.74 -2.94 0.90
CA PHE A 43 -1.71 -2.70 -0.54
C PHE A 43 -0.40 -2.05 -0.99
N PHE A 44 0.18 -1.14 -0.22
CA PHE A 44 1.45 -0.49 -0.59
C PHE A 44 2.62 -1.46 -0.48
N VAL A 45 2.68 -2.27 0.59
CA VAL A 45 3.69 -3.34 0.72
C VAL A 45 3.53 -4.37 -0.40
N LEU A 46 2.30 -4.82 -0.65
CA LEU A 46 2.00 -5.74 -1.74
C LEU A 46 2.37 -5.15 -3.10
N ARG A 47 2.17 -3.85 -3.32
CA ARG A 47 2.55 -3.18 -4.55
C ARG A 47 4.06 -3.25 -4.78
N GLY A 48 4.86 -3.00 -3.75
CA GLY A 48 6.32 -3.14 -3.80
C GLY A 48 6.75 -4.56 -4.16
N PHE A 49 6.14 -5.56 -3.52
CA PHE A 49 6.41 -6.97 -3.80
C PHE A 49 6.05 -7.36 -5.24
N ILE A 50 4.83 -7.04 -5.70
CA ILE A 50 4.34 -7.45 -7.03
C ILE A 50 5.08 -6.72 -8.16
N ILE A 51 5.46 -5.46 -7.99
CA ILE A 51 6.24 -4.73 -8.99
C ILE A 51 7.64 -5.33 -9.09
N ALA A 52 8.29 -5.63 -7.97
CA ALA A 52 9.58 -6.29 -7.96
C ALA A 52 9.48 -7.69 -8.61
N TYR A 53 8.49 -8.50 -8.23
CA TYR A 53 8.23 -9.83 -8.80
C TYR A 53 8.08 -9.82 -10.32
N ASN A 54 7.34 -8.85 -10.87
CA ASN A 54 7.04 -8.82 -12.31
C ASN A 54 8.11 -8.13 -13.16
N TYR A 55 8.85 -7.16 -12.59
CA TYR A 55 9.65 -6.23 -13.40
C TYR A 55 11.11 -6.13 -13.00
N GLN A 56 11.52 -6.54 -11.78
CA GLN A 56 12.89 -6.34 -11.33
C GLN A 56 13.91 -7.01 -12.24
N GLU A 57 13.76 -8.31 -12.52
CA GLU A 57 14.70 -9.03 -13.40
C GLU A 57 14.59 -8.56 -14.87
N LYS A 58 13.39 -8.19 -15.34
CA LYS A 58 13.20 -7.71 -16.71
C LYS A 58 13.91 -6.39 -16.97
N LEU A 59 13.88 -5.47 -16.00
CA LEU A 59 14.58 -4.20 -16.09
C LEU A 59 16.08 -4.36 -15.87
N LYS A 60 16.49 -5.25 -14.95
CA LYS A 60 17.89 -5.57 -14.70
C LYS A 60 18.59 -6.17 -15.91
N ASP A 61 17.90 -7.07 -16.62
CA ASP A 61 18.41 -7.74 -17.83
C ASP A 61 18.17 -6.95 -19.11
N ASN A 62 17.69 -5.71 -19.02
CA ASN A 62 17.31 -4.85 -20.15
C ASN A 62 16.29 -5.48 -21.12
N LYS A 63 15.48 -6.47 -20.65
CA LYS A 63 14.38 -7.05 -21.42
C LYS A 63 13.22 -6.06 -21.63
N ILE A 64 13.13 -5.07 -20.76
CA ILE A 64 12.19 -3.94 -20.84
C ILE A 64 13.00 -2.70 -20.48
N ASP A 65 12.84 -1.61 -21.20
CA ASP A 65 13.41 -0.31 -20.87
C ASP A 65 12.55 0.45 -19.84
N LYS A 66 13.14 1.43 -19.17
CA LYS A 66 12.46 2.24 -18.15
C LYS A 66 11.24 2.97 -18.72
N ARG A 67 11.33 3.46 -19.95
CA ARG A 67 10.25 4.20 -20.62
C ARG A 67 9.02 3.31 -20.82
N SER A 68 9.20 2.10 -21.35
CA SER A 68 8.12 1.12 -21.53
C SER A 68 7.47 0.74 -20.22
N PHE A 69 8.26 0.59 -19.13
CA PHE A 69 7.72 0.38 -17.80
C PHE A 69 6.83 1.55 -17.35
N TRP A 70 7.29 2.78 -17.45
CA TRP A 70 6.51 3.96 -17.04
C TRP A 70 5.25 4.15 -17.88
N VAL A 71 5.34 4.01 -19.20
CA VAL A 71 4.17 4.09 -20.09
C VAL A 71 3.09 3.08 -19.68
N ALA A 72 3.49 1.84 -19.41
CA ALA A 72 2.55 0.82 -18.96
C ALA A 72 1.93 1.13 -17.57
N ARG A 73 2.63 1.85 -16.67
CA ARG A 73 2.09 2.27 -15.35
C ARG A 73 1.18 3.48 -15.49
N ILE A 74 1.54 4.46 -16.30
CA ILE A 74 0.70 5.62 -16.61
C ILE A 74 -0.62 5.16 -17.24
N ALA A 75 -0.55 4.31 -18.27
CA ALA A 75 -1.73 3.75 -18.94
C ALA A 75 -2.65 2.97 -17.98
N ARG A 76 -2.13 2.47 -16.87
CA ARG A 76 -2.92 1.76 -15.86
C ARG A 76 -3.65 2.69 -14.89
N ILE A 77 -3.06 3.83 -14.52
CA ILE A 77 -3.60 4.72 -13.48
C ILE A 77 -4.42 5.84 -14.09
N TYR A 78 -3.85 6.57 -15.03
CA TYR A 78 -4.39 7.87 -15.46
C TYR A 78 -5.74 7.82 -16.18
N PRO A 79 -6.07 6.85 -17.05
CA PRO A 79 -7.33 6.88 -17.77
C PRO A 79 -8.56 6.87 -16.83
N LEU A 80 -8.56 5.95 -15.86
CA LEU A 80 -9.65 5.87 -14.89
C LEU A 80 -9.63 7.05 -13.91
N HIS A 81 -8.44 7.48 -13.48
CA HIS A 81 -8.28 8.63 -12.60
C HIS A 81 -8.84 9.91 -13.24
N TRP A 82 -8.47 10.21 -14.47
CA TRP A 82 -8.98 11.39 -15.17
C TRP A 82 -10.49 11.31 -15.40
N LEU A 83 -11.01 10.16 -15.80
CA LEU A 83 -12.46 9.98 -15.95
C LEU A 83 -13.19 10.31 -14.63
N THR A 84 -12.74 9.73 -13.51
CA THR A 84 -13.38 9.97 -12.21
C THR A 84 -13.16 11.38 -11.69
N LEU A 85 -12.00 11.99 -11.97
CA LEU A 85 -11.71 13.38 -11.63
C LEU A 85 -12.65 14.34 -12.37
N PHE A 86 -12.83 14.17 -13.69
CA PHE A 86 -13.72 15.03 -14.47
C PHE A 86 -15.19 14.88 -14.02
N ILE A 87 -15.63 13.64 -13.74
CA ILE A 87 -16.97 13.42 -13.18
C ILE A 87 -17.12 14.14 -11.83
N ALA A 88 -16.14 14.00 -10.94
CA ALA A 88 -16.16 14.65 -9.64
C ALA A 88 -16.10 16.19 -9.75
N ALA A 89 -15.34 16.72 -10.72
CA ALA A 89 -15.25 18.15 -10.97
C ALA A 89 -16.58 18.75 -11.46
N ILE A 90 -17.37 18.00 -12.24
CA ILE A 90 -18.69 18.44 -12.72
C ILE A 90 -19.76 18.30 -11.64
N LEU A 91 -19.77 17.17 -10.91
CA LEU A 91 -20.82 16.86 -9.93
C LEU A 91 -20.56 17.44 -8.55
N GLY A 92 -19.31 17.80 -8.24
CA GLY A 92 -18.93 18.25 -6.90
C GLY A 92 -19.31 19.68 -6.62
N SER A 93 -19.97 19.93 -5.48
CA SER A 93 -20.24 21.25 -4.91
C SER A 93 -18.99 22.05 -4.53
N TYR A 94 -17.81 21.46 -4.64
CA TYR A 94 -16.51 22.08 -4.34
C TYR A 94 -16.25 23.36 -5.15
N VAL A 95 -16.80 23.43 -6.35
CA VAL A 95 -16.69 24.59 -7.27
C VAL A 95 -17.32 25.84 -6.70
N ILE A 96 -18.34 25.71 -5.85
CA ILE A 96 -19.18 26.83 -5.43
C ILE A 96 -18.60 27.53 -4.19
N ALA A 97 -17.81 26.84 -3.38
CA ALA A 97 -17.36 27.32 -2.07
C ALA A 97 -15.99 28.02 -2.04
N SER A 98 -15.09 27.73 -3.01
CA SER A 98 -13.65 28.07 -2.89
C SER A 98 -13.13 29.17 -3.83
N GLY A 99 -13.98 29.68 -4.73
CA GLY A 99 -13.54 30.66 -5.76
C GLY A 99 -12.74 30.01 -6.90
N THR A 100 -12.76 30.62 -8.08
CA THR A 100 -12.25 30.04 -9.34
C THR A 100 -10.75 29.69 -9.30
N LEU A 101 -9.93 30.56 -8.70
CA LEU A 101 -8.48 30.36 -8.67
C LEU A 101 -8.07 29.20 -7.73
N ASP A 102 -8.73 29.09 -6.58
CA ASP A 102 -8.45 28.06 -5.61
C ASP A 102 -8.93 26.70 -6.11
N TRP A 103 -10.11 26.64 -6.73
CA TRP A 103 -10.59 25.47 -7.44
C TRP A 103 -9.56 24.98 -8.50
N LEU A 104 -9.02 25.90 -9.30
CA LEU A 104 -8.05 25.55 -10.34
C LEU A 104 -6.77 24.95 -9.76
N LYS A 105 -6.26 25.47 -8.63
CA LYS A 105 -5.09 24.90 -7.94
C LYS A 105 -5.34 23.45 -7.50
N HIS A 106 -6.48 23.20 -6.86
CA HIS A 106 -6.87 21.88 -6.42
C HIS A 106 -7.08 20.92 -7.60
N PHE A 107 -7.70 21.40 -8.68
CA PHE A 107 -7.91 20.61 -9.89
C PHE A 107 -6.60 20.22 -10.55
N LEU A 108 -5.66 21.16 -10.75
CA LEU A 108 -4.36 20.90 -11.34
C LEU A 108 -3.52 19.95 -10.46
N ALA A 109 -3.55 20.13 -9.14
CA ALA A 109 -2.88 19.23 -8.22
C ALA A 109 -3.45 17.79 -8.30
N SER A 110 -4.77 17.66 -8.39
CA SER A 110 -5.43 16.36 -8.56
C SER A 110 -5.17 15.77 -9.95
N LEU A 111 -5.22 16.56 -11.02
CA LEU A 111 -4.97 16.11 -12.40
C LEU A 111 -3.59 15.48 -12.58
N THR A 112 -2.59 16.04 -11.88
CA THR A 112 -1.20 15.58 -11.93
C THR A 112 -0.84 14.58 -10.84
N LEU A 113 -1.80 14.20 -9.97
CA LEU A 113 -1.56 13.34 -8.80
C LEU A 113 -0.48 13.90 -7.86
N THR A 114 -0.53 15.21 -7.60
CA THR A 114 0.37 15.90 -6.67
C THR A 114 -0.35 16.43 -5.42
N ASN A 115 -1.68 16.32 -5.35
CA ASN A 115 -2.50 16.81 -4.26
C ASN A 115 -2.14 16.21 -2.89
N ALA A 116 -1.67 14.97 -2.83
CA ALA A 116 -1.31 14.30 -1.57
C ALA A 116 0.07 14.70 -1.02
N TYR A 117 0.88 15.46 -1.76
CA TYR A 117 2.13 16.02 -1.23
C TYR A 117 1.91 17.26 -0.37
N ILE A 118 0.74 17.88 -0.50
CA ILE A 118 0.33 19.04 0.31
C ILE A 118 -0.44 18.50 1.51
N PRO A 119 0.08 18.66 2.76
CA PRO A 119 -0.48 18.02 3.95
C PRO A 119 -1.74 18.75 4.48
N LYS A 120 -2.60 19.21 3.57
CA LYS A 120 -3.87 19.90 3.87
C LYS A 120 -5.04 19.05 3.38
N ALA A 121 -6.05 18.88 4.24
CA ALA A 121 -7.19 18.00 3.97
C ALA A 121 -8.01 18.41 2.73
N ASP A 122 -8.14 19.70 2.51
CA ASP A 122 -8.77 20.27 1.33
C ASP A 122 -8.05 19.91 0.03
N TYR A 123 -6.71 19.76 0.05
CA TYR A 123 -5.93 19.30 -1.09
C TYR A 123 -6.00 17.78 -1.26
N PHE A 124 -5.56 16.99 -0.27
CA PHE A 124 -5.40 15.55 -0.46
C PHE A 124 -6.73 14.80 -0.57
N PHE A 125 -7.86 15.40 -0.17
CA PHE A 125 -9.20 14.84 -0.38
C PHE A 125 -10.03 15.57 -1.42
N SER A 126 -9.44 16.50 -2.18
CA SER A 126 -10.17 17.24 -3.23
C SER A 126 -10.73 16.31 -4.31
N PHE A 127 -11.90 16.65 -4.82
CA PHE A 127 -12.63 15.95 -5.87
C PHE A 127 -12.89 14.46 -5.59
N ASN A 128 -11.95 13.61 -5.90
CA ASN A 128 -12.02 12.16 -5.69
C ASN A 128 -11.12 11.77 -4.50
N SER A 129 -11.69 11.69 -3.30
CA SER A 129 -10.94 11.46 -2.07
C SER A 129 -9.96 10.28 -2.12
N PRO A 130 -10.29 9.08 -2.67
CA PRO A 130 -9.33 7.97 -2.75
C PRO A 130 -8.09 8.23 -3.62
N SER A 131 -8.07 9.28 -4.44
CA SER A 131 -6.97 9.56 -5.38
C SER A 131 -5.61 9.82 -4.71
N TRP A 132 -5.59 10.19 -3.42
CA TRP A 132 -4.35 10.34 -2.68
C TRP A 132 -3.47 9.07 -2.72
N SER A 133 -4.09 7.89 -2.73
CA SER A 133 -3.35 6.63 -2.82
C SER A 133 -2.70 6.42 -4.20
N LEU A 134 -3.29 6.98 -5.27
CA LEU A 134 -2.69 6.98 -6.60
C LEU A 134 -1.47 7.90 -6.68
N CYS A 135 -1.42 8.99 -5.90
CA CYS A 135 -0.21 9.82 -5.77
C CYS A 135 0.96 9.00 -5.19
N CYS A 136 0.67 8.16 -4.19
CA CYS A 136 1.68 7.24 -3.63
C CYS A 136 2.15 6.24 -4.70
N GLU A 137 1.21 5.61 -5.43
CA GLU A 137 1.55 4.68 -6.49
C GLU A 137 2.36 5.33 -7.63
N GLN A 138 2.06 6.57 -7.99
CA GLN A 138 2.83 7.33 -8.97
C GLN A 138 4.30 7.46 -8.52
N LEU A 139 4.55 7.89 -7.28
CA LEU A 139 5.90 7.99 -6.73
C LEU A 139 6.61 6.63 -6.77
N PHE A 140 5.93 5.56 -6.33
CA PHE A 140 6.49 4.21 -6.35
C PHE A 140 6.95 3.81 -7.74
N TYR A 141 6.14 4.09 -8.76
CA TYR A 141 6.48 3.74 -10.15
C TYR A 141 7.59 4.61 -10.72
N ILE A 142 7.63 5.90 -10.39
CA ILE A 142 8.72 6.78 -10.81
C ILE A 142 10.05 6.28 -10.23
N CYS A 143 10.07 5.96 -8.94
CA CYS A 143 11.30 5.61 -8.22
C CYS A 143 11.75 4.17 -8.46
N PHE A 144 10.85 3.23 -8.75
CA PHE A 144 11.18 1.80 -8.82
C PHE A 144 12.38 1.45 -9.71
N PRO A 145 12.50 1.94 -10.98
CA PRO A 145 13.63 1.60 -11.83
C PRO A 145 14.99 2.09 -11.30
N PHE A 146 14.99 3.11 -10.43
CA PHE A 146 16.19 3.63 -9.79
C PHE A 146 16.57 2.88 -8.52
N LEU A 147 15.61 2.17 -7.91
CA LEU A 147 15.86 1.32 -6.74
C LEU A 147 16.46 -0.04 -7.10
N ILE A 148 16.32 -0.50 -8.35
CA ILE A 148 16.82 -1.81 -8.78
C ILE A 148 18.34 -1.98 -8.55
N PRO A 149 19.21 -1.00 -8.88
CA PRO A 149 20.64 -1.11 -8.56
C PRO A 149 20.91 -1.25 -7.06
N LEU A 150 20.14 -0.56 -6.21
CA LEU A 150 20.26 -0.64 -4.75
C LEU A 150 19.79 -2.00 -4.22
N ALA A 151 18.76 -2.58 -4.84
CA ALA A 151 18.23 -3.89 -4.49
C ALA A 151 19.20 -5.05 -4.83
N LYS A 152 20.24 -4.83 -5.65
CA LYS A 152 21.30 -5.85 -5.89
C LYS A 152 22.03 -6.20 -4.58
N ASN A 153 22.19 -5.25 -3.67
CA ASN A 153 22.75 -5.48 -2.35
C ASN A 153 21.63 -5.41 -1.29
N TYR A 154 21.05 -6.55 -0.99
CA TYR A 154 19.98 -6.66 0.02
C TYR A 154 20.36 -6.03 1.37
N LYS A 155 21.61 -6.22 1.84
CA LYS A 155 22.06 -5.66 3.11
C LYS A 155 22.10 -4.13 3.08
N TYR A 156 22.53 -3.56 1.97
CA TYR A 156 22.54 -2.12 1.78
C TYR A 156 21.13 -1.53 1.79
N LEU A 157 20.22 -2.13 1.00
CA LEU A 157 18.82 -1.69 0.98
C LEU A 157 18.15 -1.80 2.36
N LEU A 158 18.44 -2.88 3.09
CA LEU A 158 17.94 -3.09 4.45
C LEU A 158 18.51 -2.04 5.44
N SER A 159 19.80 -1.70 5.33
CA SER A 159 20.41 -0.67 6.18
C SER A 159 19.83 0.72 5.93
N VAL A 160 19.68 1.10 4.66
CA VAL A 160 19.02 2.36 4.27
C VAL A 160 17.59 2.40 4.77
N PHE A 161 16.84 1.32 4.59
CA PHE A 161 15.48 1.20 5.12
C PHE A 161 15.46 1.36 6.64
N GLY A 162 16.36 0.71 7.37
CA GLY A 162 16.47 0.81 8.83
C GLY A 162 16.68 2.24 9.31
N ILE A 163 17.60 2.99 8.67
CA ILE A 163 17.83 4.40 8.98
C ILE A 163 16.58 5.23 8.73
N VAL A 164 15.93 5.06 7.57
CA VAL A 164 14.69 5.77 7.23
C VAL A 164 13.57 5.44 8.22
N ALA A 165 13.42 4.18 8.62
CA ALA A 165 12.42 3.75 9.59
C ALA A 165 12.62 4.41 10.96
N ILE A 166 13.88 4.50 11.44
CA ILE A 166 14.21 5.19 12.70
C ILE A 166 13.84 6.67 12.58
N LEU A 167 14.26 7.34 11.51
CA LEU A 167 13.94 8.76 11.29
C LEU A 167 12.45 9.01 11.22
N MET A 168 11.68 8.08 10.61
CA MET A 168 10.22 8.15 10.58
C MET A 168 9.60 8.04 11.97
N VAL A 169 10.03 7.07 12.78
CA VAL A 169 9.50 6.89 14.14
C VAL A 169 9.78 8.11 15.00
N VAL A 170 11.00 8.68 14.89
CA VAL A 170 11.36 9.92 15.57
C VAL A 170 10.48 11.09 15.08
N GLY A 171 10.30 11.24 13.76
CA GLY A 171 9.43 12.28 13.20
C GLY A 171 7.98 12.13 13.65
N MET A 172 7.45 10.90 13.68
CA MET A 172 6.10 10.60 14.16
C MET A 172 5.89 11.02 15.61
N TYR A 173 6.92 10.85 16.47
CA TYR A 173 6.84 11.23 17.87
C TYR A 173 6.69 12.75 18.08
N PHE A 174 7.28 13.56 17.22
CA PHE A 174 7.23 15.01 17.29
C PHE A 174 6.12 15.67 16.47
N THR A 175 5.30 14.89 15.74
CA THR A 175 4.27 15.45 14.87
C THR A 175 3.02 15.83 15.67
N PRO A 176 2.48 17.05 15.55
CA PRO A 176 1.18 17.44 16.13
C PRO A 176 0.01 16.57 15.62
N GLU A 177 -1.00 16.37 16.48
CA GLU A 177 -2.13 15.46 16.18
C GLU A 177 -2.91 15.83 14.91
N ASP A 178 -3.12 17.11 14.67
CA ASP A 178 -3.83 17.64 13.50
C ASP A 178 -3.08 17.43 12.18
N GLU A 179 -1.76 17.30 12.24
CA GLU A 179 -0.90 17.08 11.08
C GLU A 179 -0.66 15.59 10.75
N ILE A 180 -0.90 14.68 11.72
CA ILE A 180 -0.60 13.24 11.59
C ILE A 180 -1.15 12.65 10.29
N LYS A 181 -2.42 12.94 9.96
CA LYS A 181 -3.07 12.36 8.79
C LYS A 181 -2.45 12.84 7.48
N GLY A 182 -2.15 14.14 7.40
CA GLY A 182 -1.54 14.74 6.22
C GLY A 182 -0.13 14.23 5.97
N PHE A 183 0.70 14.13 7.02
CA PHE A 183 2.10 13.73 6.88
C PHE A 183 2.30 12.21 6.82
N TRP A 184 1.60 11.42 7.64
CA TRP A 184 1.95 10.02 7.83
C TRP A 184 0.99 9.02 7.19
N TYR A 185 -0.26 9.46 6.88
CA TYR A 185 -1.22 8.55 6.26
C TYR A 185 -1.31 8.72 4.75
N VAL A 186 -1.37 9.97 4.25
CA VAL A 186 -1.65 10.22 2.83
C VAL A 186 -0.44 10.65 2.02
N ASN A 187 0.62 11.20 2.65
CA ASN A 187 1.75 11.77 1.92
C ASN A 187 2.59 10.68 1.22
N PRO A 188 2.85 10.79 -0.09
CA PRO A 188 3.59 9.79 -0.85
C PRO A 188 5.01 9.52 -0.33
N ILE A 189 5.70 10.54 0.18
CA ILE A 189 7.09 10.41 0.66
C ILE A 189 7.13 9.53 1.91
N THR A 190 6.25 9.76 2.87
CA THR A 190 6.20 9.00 4.13
C THR A 190 5.58 7.61 3.97
N ARG A 191 4.83 7.38 2.88
CA ARG A 191 4.31 6.06 2.50
C ARG A 191 5.27 5.26 1.61
N PHE A 192 6.32 5.88 1.09
CA PHE A 192 7.32 5.22 0.26
C PHE A 192 8.03 4.04 0.95
N PRO A 193 8.37 4.08 2.25
CA PRO A 193 8.92 2.94 2.96
C PRO A 193 8.04 1.68 2.95
N ASP A 194 6.71 1.78 2.91
CA ASP A 194 5.83 0.61 2.75
C ASP A 194 6.15 -0.14 1.44
N PHE A 195 6.38 0.60 0.36
CA PHE A 195 6.79 0.04 -0.92
C PHE A 195 8.16 -0.63 -0.85
N ILE A 196 9.13 -0.03 -0.14
CA ILE A 196 10.46 -0.61 0.08
C ILE A 196 10.36 -1.92 0.87
N VAL A 197 9.51 -1.99 1.91
CA VAL A 197 9.22 -3.26 2.62
C VAL A 197 8.81 -4.34 1.62
N GLY A 198 7.91 -4.03 0.69
CA GLY A 198 7.49 -4.96 -0.35
C GLY A 198 8.64 -5.44 -1.24
N MET A 199 9.53 -4.55 -1.65
CA MET A 199 10.73 -4.92 -2.43
C MET A 199 11.69 -5.82 -1.63
N LEU A 200 11.89 -5.54 -0.34
CA LEU A 200 12.69 -6.39 0.56
C LEU A 200 12.07 -7.78 0.72
N LEU A 201 10.75 -7.85 0.84
CA LEU A 201 10.03 -9.13 0.91
C LEU A 201 10.16 -9.94 -0.38
N PHE A 202 10.18 -9.30 -1.55
CA PHE A 202 10.48 -9.99 -2.81
C PHE A 202 11.88 -10.61 -2.79
N GLN A 203 12.90 -9.90 -2.30
CA GLN A 203 14.26 -10.46 -2.15
C GLN A 203 14.28 -11.66 -1.20
N LEU A 204 13.49 -11.60 -0.11
CA LEU A 204 13.36 -12.72 0.82
C LEU A 204 12.63 -13.91 0.17
N TYR A 205 11.54 -13.63 -0.57
CA TYR A 205 10.81 -14.65 -1.33
C TYR A 205 11.71 -15.40 -2.31
N GLU A 206 12.55 -14.70 -3.07
CA GLU A 206 13.49 -15.32 -4.02
C GLU A 206 14.45 -16.31 -3.34
N ARG A 207 14.82 -16.05 -2.08
CA ARG A 207 15.68 -16.94 -1.28
C ARG A 207 14.95 -18.15 -0.71
N LEU A 208 13.64 -17.99 -0.44
CA LEU A 208 12.82 -18.99 0.25
C LEU A 208 12.03 -19.88 -0.70
N LYS A 209 11.65 -19.41 -1.89
CA LYS A 209 10.74 -20.10 -2.82
C LYS A 209 11.20 -21.52 -3.20
N ASN A 210 12.51 -21.76 -3.27
CA ASN A 210 13.10 -23.04 -3.65
C ASN A 210 13.45 -23.93 -2.45
N LYS A 211 13.18 -23.48 -1.21
CA LYS A 211 13.42 -24.32 -0.04
C LYS A 211 12.38 -25.42 0.07
N ASN A 212 12.83 -26.61 0.50
CA ASN A 212 11.97 -27.75 0.75
C ASN A 212 11.20 -27.55 2.06
N ILE A 213 10.06 -26.82 1.95
CA ILE A 213 9.13 -26.62 3.04
C ILE A 213 8.01 -27.63 2.89
N THR A 214 7.81 -28.49 3.90
CA THR A 214 6.70 -29.46 3.92
C THR A 214 5.36 -28.77 4.09
N ALA A 215 4.27 -29.44 3.72
CA ALA A 215 2.92 -28.87 3.89
C ALA A 215 2.59 -28.55 5.37
N LEU A 216 3.09 -29.37 6.30
CA LEU A 216 2.93 -29.12 7.72
C LEU A 216 3.68 -27.84 8.16
N GLN A 217 4.96 -27.71 7.78
CA GLN A 217 5.75 -26.51 8.07
C GLN A 217 5.10 -25.25 7.46
N GLY A 218 4.63 -25.34 6.20
CA GLY A 218 3.91 -24.26 5.53
C GLY A 218 2.65 -23.87 6.28
N SER A 219 1.86 -24.84 6.76
CA SER A 219 0.65 -24.57 7.54
C SER A 219 0.96 -23.91 8.88
N ILE A 220 2.00 -24.35 9.58
CA ILE A 220 2.45 -23.72 10.84
C ILE A 220 2.87 -22.27 10.59
N ILE A 221 3.63 -21.99 9.53
CA ILE A 221 4.07 -20.65 9.15
C ILE A 221 2.84 -19.75 8.87
N GLU A 222 1.86 -20.25 8.10
CA GLU A 222 0.63 -19.51 7.78
C GLU A 222 -0.20 -19.21 9.04
N ILE A 223 -0.42 -20.22 9.91
CA ILE A 223 -1.15 -20.04 11.18
C ILE A 223 -0.44 -19.03 12.08
N SER A 224 0.88 -19.17 12.24
CA SER A 224 1.67 -18.24 13.05
C SER A 224 1.60 -16.81 12.52
N SER A 225 1.58 -16.64 11.20
CA SER A 225 1.44 -15.32 10.57
C SER A 225 0.07 -14.69 10.83
N ILE A 226 -1.00 -15.49 10.78
CA ILE A 226 -2.37 -15.04 11.10
C ILE A 226 -2.46 -14.66 12.58
N ILE A 227 -1.94 -15.50 13.48
CA ILE A 227 -1.93 -15.23 14.93
C ILE A 227 -1.18 -13.93 15.22
N LEU A 228 0.02 -13.75 14.63
CA LEU A 228 0.79 -12.52 14.79
C LEU A 228 -0.01 -11.30 14.33
N PHE A 229 -0.65 -11.38 13.16
CA PHE A 229 -1.48 -10.28 12.65
C PHE A 229 -2.64 -9.98 13.61
N LEU A 230 -3.32 -11.01 14.09
CA LEU A 230 -4.44 -10.84 15.04
C LEU A 230 -3.98 -10.22 16.36
N ILE A 231 -2.81 -10.58 16.88
CA ILE A 231 -2.24 -9.95 18.08
C ILE A 231 -2.06 -8.45 17.84
N PHE A 232 -1.35 -8.06 16.78
CA PHE A 232 -1.17 -6.65 16.45
C PHE A 232 -2.49 -5.91 16.23
N TYR A 233 -3.44 -6.57 15.58
CA TYR A 233 -4.75 -6.02 15.30
C TYR A 233 -5.59 -5.80 16.58
N LEU A 234 -5.61 -6.75 17.49
CA LEU A 234 -6.39 -6.66 18.75
C LEU A 234 -5.81 -5.61 19.71
N TYR A 235 -4.49 -5.50 19.78
CA TYR A 235 -3.80 -4.51 20.61
C TYR A 235 -3.59 -3.16 19.92
N ALA A 236 -4.13 -2.97 18.72
CA ALA A 236 -3.95 -1.73 17.97
C ALA A 236 -4.53 -0.50 18.69
N ALA A 237 -5.62 -0.66 19.44
CA ALA A 237 -6.25 0.44 20.18
C ALA A 237 -5.33 1.11 21.20
N ASP A 238 -4.37 0.36 21.77
CA ASP A 238 -3.41 0.84 22.76
C ASP A 238 -2.22 1.60 22.13
N ILE A 239 -2.10 1.56 20.82
CA ILE A 239 -1.00 2.18 20.08
C ILE A 239 -1.44 3.51 19.46
N PRO A 240 -0.67 4.60 19.58
CA PRO A 240 -1.00 5.86 18.95
C PRO A 240 -1.23 5.74 17.45
N LYS A 241 -2.24 6.44 16.93
CA LYS A 241 -2.69 6.35 15.53
C LYS A 241 -1.57 6.64 14.52
N VAL A 242 -0.64 7.52 14.88
CA VAL A 242 0.50 7.92 14.03
C VAL A 242 1.33 6.71 13.60
N TYR A 243 1.63 5.79 14.52
CA TYR A 243 2.40 4.58 14.21
C TYR A 243 1.56 3.55 13.43
N ARG A 244 0.24 3.45 13.74
CA ARG A 244 -0.68 2.50 13.09
C ARG A 244 -0.92 2.82 11.62
N TYR A 245 -0.76 4.08 11.21
CA TYR A 245 -0.91 4.46 9.81
C TYR A 245 0.15 3.87 8.88
N SER A 246 1.31 3.45 9.41
CA SER A 246 2.40 2.88 8.61
C SER A 246 3.18 1.81 9.38
N CYS A 247 4.22 2.19 10.12
CA CYS A 247 5.28 1.31 10.62
C CYS A 247 4.80 0.20 11.58
N TYR A 248 3.76 0.44 12.37
CA TYR A 248 3.22 -0.56 13.30
C TYR A 248 2.81 -1.85 12.58
N TYR A 249 2.20 -1.72 11.42
CA TYR A 249 1.72 -2.88 10.66
C TYR A 249 2.74 -3.48 9.69
N TRP A 250 3.94 -2.91 9.56
CA TRP A 250 4.94 -3.47 8.64
C TRP A 250 5.29 -4.93 8.97
N LEU A 251 5.52 -5.24 10.24
CA LEU A 251 5.88 -6.60 10.64
C LEU A 251 4.75 -7.61 10.36
N PRO A 252 3.52 -7.47 10.89
CA PRO A 252 2.46 -8.45 10.65
C PRO A 252 2.06 -8.56 9.18
N VAL A 253 2.03 -7.45 8.43
CA VAL A 253 1.75 -7.45 6.99
C VAL A 253 2.87 -8.17 6.23
N ALA A 254 4.15 -7.91 6.58
CA ALA A 254 5.28 -8.56 5.96
C ALA A 254 5.27 -10.07 6.17
N VAL A 255 4.99 -10.51 7.40
CA VAL A 255 4.95 -11.94 7.75
C VAL A 255 3.78 -12.64 7.05
N ILE A 256 2.58 -12.04 7.00
CA ILE A 256 1.45 -12.57 6.21
C ILE A 256 1.85 -12.67 4.73
N LEU A 257 2.35 -11.59 4.15
CA LEU A 257 2.63 -11.54 2.72
C LEU A 257 3.68 -12.58 2.31
N ILE A 258 4.77 -12.73 3.07
CA ILE A 258 5.79 -13.73 2.76
C ILE A 258 5.27 -15.16 2.95
N SER A 259 4.54 -15.44 4.04
CA SER A 259 4.00 -16.77 4.34
C SER A 259 3.08 -17.26 3.22
N PHE A 260 2.14 -16.43 2.81
CA PHE A 260 1.18 -16.76 1.77
C PHE A 260 1.75 -16.71 0.35
N SER A 261 2.84 -15.96 0.13
CA SER A 261 3.52 -15.97 -1.18
C SER A 261 4.21 -17.28 -1.49
N LEU A 262 4.64 -18.04 -0.47
CA LEU A 262 5.27 -19.34 -0.62
C LEU A 262 4.30 -20.46 -1.06
N GLN A 263 3.00 -20.31 -0.81
CA GLN A 263 1.92 -21.23 -1.22
C GLN A 263 2.14 -22.69 -0.76
N LYS A 264 2.66 -22.90 0.45
CA LYS A 264 3.03 -24.24 0.95
C LYS A 264 2.04 -24.83 1.95
N GLY A 265 1.24 -24.01 2.66
CA GLY A 265 0.35 -24.45 3.72
C GLY A 265 -1.08 -24.74 3.26
N ILE A 266 -1.94 -25.09 4.24
CA ILE A 266 -3.34 -25.46 4.00
C ILE A 266 -4.20 -24.26 3.61
N PHE A 267 -3.98 -23.10 4.25
CA PHE A 267 -4.73 -21.87 3.93
C PHE A 267 -4.39 -21.36 2.54
N SER A 268 -3.14 -21.46 2.11
CA SER A 268 -2.77 -21.16 0.73
C SER A 268 -3.49 -22.03 -0.28
N ARG A 269 -3.71 -23.32 0.02
CA ARG A 269 -4.49 -24.22 -0.86
C ARG A 269 -5.94 -23.77 -0.96
N ILE A 270 -6.56 -23.41 0.16
CA ILE A 270 -7.95 -22.90 0.21
C ILE A 270 -8.05 -21.60 -0.59
N LEU A 271 -7.19 -20.62 -0.29
CA LEU A 271 -7.19 -19.29 -0.91
C LEU A 271 -6.78 -19.31 -2.38
N SER A 272 -6.10 -20.36 -2.86
CA SER A 272 -5.76 -20.54 -4.28
C SER A 272 -6.89 -21.18 -5.09
N ASN A 273 -8.02 -21.51 -4.47
CA ASN A 273 -9.16 -22.10 -5.18
C ASN A 273 -9.68 -21.11 -6.24
N ARG A 274 -10.00 -21.63 -7.43
CA ARG A 274 -10.45 -20.84 -8.59
C ARG A 274 -11.66 -19.97 -8.26
N PHE A 275 -12.58 -20.44 -7.43
CA PHE A 275 -13.76 -19.66 -7.01
C PHE A 275 -13.40 -18.41 -6.19
N LEU A 276 -12.33 -18.46 -5.39
CA LEU A 276 -11.89 -17.32 -4.57
C LEU A 276 -10.95 -16.37 -5.33
N VAL A 277 -10.33 -16.82 -6.40
CA VAL A 277 -9.38 -16.02 -7.21
C VAL A 277 -10.11 -15.21 -8.30
N ILE A 278 -11.35 -15.55 -8.65
CA ILE A 278 -12.16 -14.86 -9.67
C ILE A 278 -12.89 -13.63 -9.09
N ILE A 279 -13.05 -13.58 -7.78
CA ILE A 279 -13.64 -12.43 -7.07
C ILE A 279 -12.61 -11.32 -6.89
#